data_5258b7742ac7bf38e2a7fdd1824378aa
#
_entry.id   5258b7742ac7bf38e2a7fdd1824378aa
#
_cell.length_a   1.000
_cell.length_b   1.000
_cell.length_c   1.000
_cell.angle_alpha   90.00
_cell.angle_beta   90.00
_cell.angle_gamma   90.00
#
_symmetry.space_group_name_H-M   'P 1'
#
loop_
_entity.id
_entity.type
_entity.pdbx_description
1 polymer ?
#
loop_
_entity_poly.entity_id
_entity_poly.type
_entity_poly.pdbx_seq_one_letter_code
_entity_poly.pdbx_strand_id
1 'polypeptide(L)'
;MKNIDYRELQPEHFERLLLLANTVHGENYMDLAALETYWQAGFNNQINASWVALDGEKLVGFRLTLAAGNWQPDKWCSPDLWGIPATEVCYFKCNTVDADYRAYGIGSKMLKLSVENAGKQGARGGLAHIWMASPGNSAFKYFSKCGGKLVKEHPGKWLENVINDGYDCPVCDTGCDCVAAEMLLRFD
;
A
#
# COMPACT_ATOMS: atom_id res chain seq x y z
N MET A 1 1.53 10.47 -25.06
CA MET A 1 2.03 9.68 -23.91
C MET A 1 1.87 10.57 -22.67
N LYS A 2 1.27 10.08 -21.58
CA LYS A 2 1.20 10.85 -20.32
C LYS A 2 2.61 10.96 -19.76
N ASN A 3 3.04 12.16 -19.38
CA ASN A 3 4.37 12.37 -18.79
C ASN A 3 4.25 12.35 -17.27
N ILE A 4 4.42 11.17 -16.68
CA ILE A 4 4.28 10.98 -15.23
C ILE A 4 5.61 11.24 -14.54
N ASP A 5 5.61 12.19 -13.62
CA ASP A 5 6.70 12.47 -12.71
C ASP A 5 6.53 11.67 -11.41
N TYR A 6 7.59 11.04 -10.93
CA TYR A 6 7.59 10.24 -9.70
C TYR A 6 8.46 10.92 -8.66
N ARG A 7 7.89 11.19 -7.50
CA ARG A 7 8.59 11.86 -6.39
C ARG A 7 8.39 11.10 -5.09
N GLU A 8 9.36 11.22 -4.19
CA GLU A 8 9.17 10.78 -2.81
C GLU A 8 8.02 11.58 -2.18
N LEU A 9 7.21 10.90 -1.37
CA LEU A 9 6.09 11.53 -0.68
C LEU A 9 6.60 12.59 0.30
N GLN A 10 6.07 13.81 0.18
CA GLN A 10 6.35 14.94 1.06
C GLN A 10 5.04 15.54 1.59
N PRO A 11 5.05 16.30 2.71
CA PRO A 11 3.85 16.89 3.28
C PRO A 11 3.01 17.74 2.31
N GLU A 12 3.64 18.40 1.34
CA GLU A 12 2.97 19.18 0.29
C GLU A 12 2.03 18.37 -0.62
N HIS A 13 2.17 17.04 -0.59
CA HIS A 13 1.32 16.13 -1.37
C HIS A 13 0.10 15.63 -0.58
N PHE A 14 0.03 15.84 0.75
CA PHE A 14 -0.91 15.14 1.63
C PHE A 14 -2.37 15.43 1.30
N GLU A 15 -2.74 16.69 1.08
CA GLU A 15 -4.13 17.05 0.76
C GLU A 15 -4.63 16.32 -0.50
N ARG A 16 -3.82 16.34 -1.56
CA ARG A 16 -4.16 15.69 -2.83
C ARG A 16 -4.15 14.17 -2.71
N LEU A 17 -3.28 13.61 -1.88
CA LEU A 17 -3.22 12.18 -1.59
C LEU A 17 -4.47 11.73 -0.85
N LEU A 18 -4.90 12.46 0.21
CA LEU A 18 -6.10 12.13 0.97
C LEU A 18 -7.36 12.19 0.09
N LEU A 19 -7.44 13.20 -0.79
CA LEU A 19 -8.54 13.29 -1.74
C LEU A 19 -8.61 12.05 -2.64
N LEU A 20 -7.49 11.64 -3.23
CA LEU A 20 -7.44 10.44 -4.09
C LEU A 20 -7.71 9.16 -3.29
N ALA A 21 -7.14 9.03 -2.09
CA ALA A 21 -7.32 7.87 -1.23
C ALA A 21 -8.79 7.63 -0.89
N ASN A 22 -9.47 8.67 -0.39
CA ASN A 22 -10.88 8.58 0.01
C ASN A 22 -11.82 8.45 -1.20
N THR A 23 -11.47 9.04 -2.34
CA THR A 23 -12.25 8.84 -3.60
C THR A 23 -12.21 7.39 -4.09
N VAL A 24 -11.06 6.72 -3.96
CA VAL A 24 -10.88 5.34 -4.51
C VAL A 24 -11.31 4.27 -3.53
N HIS A 25 -11.04 4.44 -2.24
CA HIS A 25 -11.26 3.41 -1.21
C HIS A 25 -12.53 3.61 -0.39
N GLY A 26 -13.20 4.74 -0.51
CA GLY A 26 -14.38 5.08 0.26
C GLY A 26 -14.13 6.16 1.31
N GLU A 27 -15.19 6.82 1.76
CA GLU A 27 -15.10 7.86 2.78
C GLU A 27 -14.50 7.31 4.09
N ASN A 28 -13.77 8.16 4.80
CA ASN A 28 -13.08 7.81 6.04
C ASN A 28 -12.01 6.71 5.92
N TYR A 29 -11.56 6.39 4.70
CA TYR A 29 -10.46 5.44 4.53
C TYR A 29 -9.16 5.90 5.19
N MET A 30 -8.85 7.21 5.09
CA MET A 30 -7.63 7.79 5.68
C MET A 30 -7.84 9.26 6.01
N ASP A 31 -7.39 9.67 7.19
CA ASP A 31 -7.31 11.06 7.61
C ASP A 31 -5.86 11.57 7.65
N LEU A 32 -5.68 12.86 7.95
CA LEU A 32 -4.36 13.49 7.99
C LEU A 32 -3.46 12.87 9.07
N ALA A 33 -3.99 12.58 10.25
CA ALA A 33 -3.21 12.04 11.36
C ALA A 33 -2.69 10.64 11.05
N ALA A 34 -3.52 9.80 10.41
CA ALA A 34 -3.11 8.48 9.94
C ALA A 34 -2.05 8.58 8.85
N LEU A 35 -2.22 9.50 7.87
CA LEU A 35 -1.25 9.71 6.81
C LEU A 35 0.11 10.18 7.36
N GLU A 36 0.13 11.14 8.28
CA GLU A 36 1.35 11.60 8.94
C GLU A 36 2.06 10.46 9.67
N THR A 37 1.31 9.62 10.39
CA THR A 37 1.83 8.44 11.08
C THR A 37 2.49 7.47 10.10
N TYR A 38 1.82 7.16 8.99
CA TYR A 38 2.39 6.26 7.97
C TYR A 38 3.60 6.86 7.26
N TRP A 39 3.57 8.17 6.99
CA TRP A 39 4.69 8.86 6.37
C TRP A 39 5.93 8.84 7.27
N GLN A 40 5.77 9.12 8.57
CA GLN A 40 6.86 9.03 9.55
C GLN A 40 7.39 7.60 9.68
N ALA A 41 6.52 6.60 9.75
CA ALA A 41 6.93 5.20 9.81
C ALA A 41 7.64 4.71 8.53
N GLY A 42 7.50 5.44 7.42
CA GLY A 42 8.19 5.16 6.16
C GLY A 42 9.69 5.47 6.17
N PHE A 43 10.18 6.23 7.16
CA PHE A 43 11.59 6.64 7.22
C PHE A 43 12.47 5.60 7.94
N ASN A 44 13.62 5.32 7.33
CA ASN A 44 14.78 4.73 7.98
C ASN A 44 16.04 5.33 7.35
N ASN A 45 17.04 5.72 8.17
CA ASN A 45 18.29 6.35 7.70
C ASN A 45 18.05 7.56 6.75
N GLN A 46 17.07 8.40 7.06
CA GLN A 46 16.66 9.56 6.27
C GLN A 46 16.11 9.23 4.86
N ILE A 47 15.89 7.98 4.54
CA ILE A 47 15.29 7.51 3.30
C ILE A 47 13.82 7.19 3.59
N ASN A 48 12.88 7.65 2.74
CA ASN A 48 11.49 7.22 2.76
C ASN A 48 11.21 6.34 1.53
N ALA A 49 10.43 5.28 1.71
CA ALA A 49 10.06 4.37 0.63
C ALA A 49 8.63 4.61 0.09
N SER A 50 7.99 5.72 0.50
CA SER A 50 6.68 6.15 0.01
C SER A 50 6.82 7.09 -1.18
N TRP A 51 5.97 6.92 -2.20
CA TRP A 51 6.08 7.61 -3.48
C TRP A 51 4.75 8.16 -3.96
N VAL A 52 4.81 9.24 -4.75
CA VAL A 52 3.68 9.80 -5.50
C VAL A 52 3.98 9.82 -6.98
N ALA A 53 2.92 9.76 -7.79
CA ALA A 53 2.93 9.92 -9.23
C ALA A 53 2.11 11.16 -9.60
N LEU A 54 2.68 12.06 -10.38
CA LEU A 54 2.10 13.34 -10.76
C LEU A 54 1.99 13.44 -12.29
N ASP A 55 0.87 13.95 -12.78
CA ASP A 55 0.71 14.43 -14.16
C ASP A 55 0.52 15.96 -14.11
N GLY A 56 1.61 16.69 -14.30
CA GLY A 56 1.70 18.10 -13.96
C GLY A 56 1.46 18.31 -12.45
N GLU A 57 0.44 19.10 -12.10
CA GLU A 57 0.06 19.33 -10.69
C GLU A 57 -0.91 18.29 -10.13
N LYS A 58 -1.52 17.45 -10.98
CA LYS A 58 -2.48 16.44 -10.55
C LYS A 58 -1.75 15.24 -9.94
N LEU A 59 -2.07 14.89 -8.68
CA LEU A 59 -1.63 13.64 -8.08
C LEU A 59 -2.52 12.50 -8.63
N VAL A 60 -1.89 11.57 -9.36
CA VAL A 60 -2.58 10.49 -10.08
C VAL A 60 -2.28 9.10 -9.49
N GLY A 61 -1.40 9.04 -8.53
CA GLY A 61 -1.13 7.81 -7.79
C GLY A 61 -0.24 8.06 -6.58
N PHE A 62 -0.31 7.14 -5.62
CA PHE A 62 0.58 7.13 -4.46
C PHE A 62 0.81 5.70 -3.96
N ARG A 63 1.90 5.54 -3.25
CA ARG A 63 2.24 4.33 -2.50
C ARG A 63 2.76 4.71 -1.12
N LEU A 64 2.18 4.12 -0.08
CA LEU A 64 2.65 4.22 1.30
C LEU A 64 3.38 2.94 1.67
N THR A 65 4.60 3.09 2.19
CA THR A 65 5.47 1.98 2.59
C THR A 65 6.04 2.28 3.96
N LEU A 66 5.81 1.40 4.92
CA LEU A 66 6.38 1.50 6.26
C LEU A 66 7.72 0.77 6.28
N ALA A 67 8.75 1.40 6.81
CA ALA A 67 10.09 0.83 6.85
C ALA A 67 10.14 -0.43 7.73
N ALA A 68 11.03 -1.35 7.40
CA ALA A 68 11.31 -2.51 8.24
C ALA A 68 11.71 -2.06 9.65
N GLY A 69 11.10 -2.66 10.66
CA GLY A 69 11.28 -2.28 12.07
C GLY A 69 10.38 -1.14 12.57
N ASN A 70 9.71 -0.39 11.67
CA ASN A 70 8.82 0.72 12.05
C ASN A 70 7.32 0.34 12.02
N TRP A 71 7.02 -0.93 11.90
CA TRP A 71 5.68 -1.48 12.00
C TRP A 71 5.73 -2.83 12.73
N GLN A 72 4.60 -3.29 13.23
CA GLN A 72 4.51 -4.56 13.93
C GLN A 72 3.50 -5.48 13.22
N PRO A 73 3.87 -6.76 12.99
CA PRO A 73 2.91 -7.77 12.55
C PRO A 73 1.74 -7.89 13.53
N ASP A 74 0.54 -7.88 13.01
CA ASP A 74 -0.70 -8.09 13.75
C ASP A 74 -1.22 -9.53 13.56
N LYS A 75 -2.43 -9.81 14.09
CA LYS A 75 -3.11 -11.11 13.96
C LYS A 75 -3.36 -11.57 12.51
N TRP A 76 -3.25 -10.66 11.56
CA TRP A 76 -3.42 -10.91 10.12
C TRP A 76 -2.10 -11.17 9.39
N CYS A 77 -1.01 -11.33 10.14
CA CYS A 77 0.30 -11.62 9.61
C CYS A 77 0.74 -13.03 10.00
N SER A 78 1.49 -13.69 9.12
CA SER A 78 2.00 -15.05 9.29
C SER A 78 3.53 -15.08 9.18
N PRO A 79 4.28 -14.42 10.12
CA PRO A 79 5.72 -14.22 9.99
C PRO A 79 6.52 -15.52 9.92
N ASP A 80 6.03 -16.61 10.52
CA ASP A 80 6.65 -17.93 10.45
C ASP A 80 6.69 -18.51 9.01
N LEU A 81 5.83 -17.99 8.13
CA LEU A 81 5.74 -18.43 6.73
C LEU A 81 6.57 -17.55 5.77
N TRP A 82 7.12 -16.43 6.24
CA TRP A 82 7.84 -15.48 5.36
C TRP A 82 9.24 -15.98 4.96
N GLY A 83 9.86 -16.78 5.83
CA GLY A 83 11.22 -17.29 5.60
C GLY A 83 12.31 -16.21 5.57
N ILE A 84 11.99 -15.02 6.07
CA ILE A 84 12.89 -13.91 6.42
C ILE A 84 12.41 -13.31 7.73
N PRO A 85 13.32 -12.75 8.57
CA PRO A 85 12.93 -12.15 9.83
C PRO A 85 11.95 -11.00 9.63
N ALA A 86 10.93 -10.90 10.46
CA ALA A 86 9.92 -9.84 10.40
C ALA A 86 10.56 -8.42 10.50
N THR A 87 11.67 -8.30 11.23
CA THR A 87 12.43 -7.06 11.37
C THR A 87 13.14 -6.61 10.08
N GLU A 88 13.20 -7.48 9.07
CA GLU A 88 13.78 -7.21 7.75
C GLU A 88 12.71 -7.08 6.66
N VAL A 89 11.43 -7.00 7.04
CA VAL A 89 10.28 -6.89 6.12
C VAL A 89 9.67 -5.50 6.25
N CYS A 90 9.61 -4.73 5.17
CA CYS A 90 8.82 -3.52 5.09
C CYS A 90 7.34 -3.84 4.86
N TYR A 91 6.44 -2.89 5.11
CA TYR A 91 5.01 -3.07 4.88
C TYR A 91 4.49 -2.13 3.80
N PHE A 92 4.01 -2.68 2.72
CA PHE A 92 3.32 -1.95 1.66
C PHE A 92 1.88 -1.67 2.07
N LYS A 93 1.68 -0.56 2.76
CA LYS A 93 0.42 -0.20 3.41
C LYS A 93 -0.70 0.07 2.42
N CYS A 94 -0.42 0.83 1.37
CA CYS A 94 -1.41 1.22 0.38
C CYS A 94 -0.75 1.50 -0.98
N ASN A 95 -1.45 1.15 -2.06
CA ASN A 95 -1.10 1.56 -3.42
C ASN A 95 -2.38 1.95 -4.15
N THR A 96 -2.46 3.19 -4.58
CA THR A 96 -3.64 3.74 -5.25
C THR A 96 -3.21 4.41 -6.54
N VAL A 97 -3.98 4.18 -7.61
CA VAL A 97 -3.84 4.87 -8.89
C VAL A 97 -5.23 5.32 -9.34
N ASP A 98 -5.33 6.60 -9.70
CA ASP A 98 -6.53 7.22 -10.28
C ASP A 98 -7.06 6.34 -11.43
N ALA A 99 -8.38 6.17 -11.50
CA ALA A 99 -9.04 5.27 -12.46
C ALA A 99 -8.63 5.54 -13.92
N ASP A 100 -8.52 6.83 -14.29
CA ASP A 100 -8.16 7.25 -15.64
C ASP A 100 -6.67 7.04 -15.98
N TYR A 101 -5.88 6.66 -14.98
CA TYR A 101 -4.44 6.43 -15.08
C TYR A 101 -4.04 4.97 -14.85
N ARG A 102 -5.01 4.06 -14.72
CA ARG A 102 -4.73 2.62 -14.58
C ARG A 102 -4.23 2.03 -15.91
N ALA A 103 -3.56 0.89 -15.81
CA ALA A 103 -2.95 0.17 -16.93
C ALA A 103 -1.77 0.87 -17.64
N TYR A 104 -1.30 2.03 -17.16
CA TYR A 104 -0.10 2.71 -17.66
C TYR A 104 1.18 2.32 -16.93
N GLY A 105 1.14 1.30 -16.06
CA GLY A 105 2.32 0.82 -15.32
C GLY A 105 2.71 1.68 -14.11
N ILE A 106 1.90 2.68 -13.74
CA ILE A 106 2.21 3.63 -12.64
C ILE A 106 2.42 2.89 -11.32
N GLY A 107 1.50 1.99 -10.95
CA GLY A 107 1.63 1.20 -9.73
C GLY A 107 2.90 0.35 -9.69
N SER A 108 3.24 -0.32 -10.80
CA SER A 108 4.47 -1.13 -10.92
C SER A 108 5.74 -0.28 -10.81
N LYS A 109 5.73 0.92 -11.39
CA LYS A 109 6.86 1.85 -11.27
C LYS A 109 7.05 2.35 -9.83
N MET A 110 5.96 2.74 -9.15
CA MET A 110 6.02 3.14 -7.73
C MET A 110 6.47 1.98 -6.84
N LEU A 111 6.01 0.74 -7.09
CA LEU A 111 6.48 -0.42 -6.34
C LEU A 111 7.99 -0.61 -6.50
N LYS A 112 8.50 -0.54 -7.74
CA LYS A 112 9.94 -0.66 -7.99
C LYS A 112 10.75 0.38 -7.23
N LEU A 113 10.32 1.65 -7.25
CA LEU A 113 10.97 2.74 -6.51
C LEU A 113 10.92 2.51 -4.99
N SER A 114 9.78 2.03 -4.47
CA SER A 114 9.65 1.68 -3.05
C SER A 114 10.57 0.52 -2.66
N VAL A 115 10.68 -0.52 -3.48
CA VAL A 115 11.59 -1.65 -3.26
C VAL A 115 13.05 -1.20 -3.24
N GLU A 116 13.44 -0.33 -4.18
CA GLU A 116 14.80 0.23 -4.23
C GLU A 116 15.13 1.01 -2.94
N ASN A 117 14.21 1.86 -2.46
CA ASN A 117 14.43 2.64 -1.24
C ASN A 117 14.34 1.76 0.02
N ALA A 118 13.40 0.83 0.10
CA ALA A 118 13.30 -0.12 1.22
C ALA A 118 14.54 -1.03 1.30
N GLY A 119 15.10 -1.45 0.16
CA GLY A 119 16.37 -2.17 0.11
C GLY A 119 17.55 -1.36 0.66
N LYS A 120 17.64 -0.06 0.33
CA LYS A 120 18.63 0.86 0.92
C LYS A 120 18.42 1.05 2.42
N GLN A 121 17.22 0.92 2.92
CA GLN A 121 16.89 0.93 4.35
C GLN A 121 17.27 -0.38 5.07
N GLY A 122 17.66 -1.44 4.33
CA GLY A 122 18.04 -2.74 4.86
C GLY A 122 16.92 -3.80 4.82
N ALA A 123 15.76 -3.50 4.23
CA ALA A 123 14.71 -4.49 4.05
C ALA A 123 15.12 -5.56 3.03
N ARG A 124 14.74 -6.82 3.29
CA ARG A 124 14.94 -7.98 2.41
C ARG A 124 13.65 -8.47 1.76
N GLY A 125 12.53 -7.87 2.13
CA GLY A 125 11.24 -8.16 1.55
C GLY A 125 10.20 -7.12 1.96
N GLY A 126 9.05 -7.16 1.31
CA GLY A 126 7.91 -6.33 1.63
C GLY A 126 6.63 -7.11 1.65
N LEU A 127 5.83 -6.93 2.70
CA LEU A 127 4.53 -7.54 2.90
C LEU A 127 3.42 -6.60 2.45
N ALA A 128 2.38 -7.16 1.85
CA ALA A 128 1.14 -6.45 1.58
C ALA A 128 -0.07 -7.31 1.92
N HIS A 129 -1.15 -6.68 2.39
CA HIS A 129 -2.48 -7.29 2.43
C HIS A 129 -3.27 -6.76 1.23
N ILE A 130 -3.42 -7.58 0.22
CA ILE A 130 -4.05 -7.20 -1.04
C ILE A 130 -5.56 -7.46 -0.97
N TRP A 131 -6.36 -6.44 -1.30
CA TRP A 131 -7.81 -6.56 -1.38
C TRP A 131 -8.23 -7.37 -2.60
N MET A 132 -8.73 -8.59 -2.38
CA MET A 132 -9.09 -9.52 -3.46
C MET A 132 -10.39 -9.14 -4.19
N ALA A 133 -11.23 -8.29 -3.60
CA ALA A 133 -12.42 -7.75 -4.25
C ALA A 133 -12.13 -6.48 -5.10
N SER A 134 -10.87 -6.12 -5.30
CA SER A 134 -10.50 -5.03 -6.21
C SER A 134 -11.05 -5.29 -7.63
N PRO A 135 -11.47 -4.27 -8.38
CA PRO A 135 -12.07 -4.45 -9.70
C PRO A 135 -11.23 -5.35 -10.61
N GLY A 136 -11.82 -6.47 -11.06
CA GLY A 136 -11.13 -7.49 -11.86
C GLY A 136 -9.98 -8.20 -11.14
N ASN A 137 -9.93 -8.14 -9.81
CA ASN A 137 -8.82 -8.60 -8.98
C ASN A 137 -7.46 -8.00 -9.42
N SER A 138 -7.50 -6.74 -9.83
CA SER A 138 -6.36 -6.06 -10.44
C SER A 138 -5.18 -5.89 -9.49
N ALA A 139 -5.45 -5.67 -8.19
CA ALA A 139 -4.41 -5.49 -7.18
C ALA A 139 -3.60 -6.79 -6.98
N PHE A 140 -4.26 -7.94 -6.87
CA PHE A 140 -3.61 -9.23 -6.74
C PHE A 140 -2.78 -9.58 -7.99
N LYS A 141 -3.40 -9.43 -9.17
CA LYS A 141 -2.72 -9.69 -10.46
C LYS A 141 -1.48 -8.83 -10.65
N TYR A 142 -1.60 -7.55 -10.33
CA TYR A 142 -0.49 -6.60 -10.42
C TYR A 142 0.65 -6.99 -9.48
N PHE A 143 0.36 -7.25 -8.20
CA PHE A 143 1.40 -7.56 -7.22
C PHE A 143 2.07 -8.91 -7.51
N SER A 144 1.30 -9.91 -7.96
CA SER A 144 1.83 -11.20 -8.41
C SER A 144 2.75 -11.04 -9.63
N LYS A 145 2.37 -10.20 -10.61
CA LYS A 145 3.21 -9.90 -11.79
C LYS A 145 4.54 -9.24 -11.41
N CYS A 146 4.55 -8.49 -10.31
CA CYS A 146 5.77 -7.87 -9.77
C CYS A 146 6.62 -8.82 -8.90
N GLY A 147 6.26 -10.10 -8.79
CA GLY A 147 7.00 -11.11 -8.03
C GLY A 147 6.46 -11.41 -6.63
N GLY A 148 5.37 -10.74 -6.22
CA GLY A 148 4.70 -11.03 -4.95
C GLY A 148 4.10 -12.44 -4.93
N LYS A 149 4.29 -13.18 -3.84
CA LYS A 149 3.77 -14.53 -3.64
C LYS A 149 2.75 -14.54 -2.53
N LEU A 150 1.66 -15.29 -2.73
CA LEU A 150 0.64 -15.51 -1.71
C LEU A 150 1.25 -16.29 -0.54
N VAL A 151 1.07 -15.78 0.67
CA VAL A 151 1.41 -16.42 1.94
C VAL A 151 0.16 -17.07 2.52
N LYS A 152 -0.91 -16.27 2.69
CA LYS A 152 -2.17 -16.72 3.29
C LYS A 152 -3.33 -15.80 2.90
N GLU A 153 -4.54 -16.34 2.91
CA GLU A 153 -5.77 -15.56 2.77
C GLU A 153 -6.41 -15.30 4.15
N HIS A 154 -6.92 -14.09 4.34
CA HIS A 154 -7.54 -13.62 5.58
C HIS A 154 -8.93 -13.05 5.29
N PRO A 155 -10.01 -13.87 5.37
CA PRO A 155 -11.37 -13.38 5.26
C PRO A 155 -11.71 -12.42 6.41
N GLY A 156 -12.44 -11.35 6.11
CA GLY A 156 -12.95 -10.40 7.10
C GLY A 156 -11.89 -9.49 7.75
N LYS A 157 -10.69 -9.38 7.16
CA LYS A 157 -9.62 -8.54 7.72
C LYS A 157 -10.07 -7.11 8.01
N TRP A 158 -10.92 -6.52 7.18
CA TRP A 158 -11.34 -5.13 7.31
C TRP A 158 -12.67 -4.92 8.06
N LEU A 159 -13.27 -6.00 8.59
CA LEU A 159 -14.54 -5.91 9.34
C LEU A 159 -14.43 -4.96 10.54
N GLU A 160 -13.32 -5.03 11.28
CA GLU A 160 -13.09 -4.16 12.44
C GLU A 160 -13.00 -2.67 12.05
N ASN A 161 -12.42 -2.36 10.88
CA ASN A 161 -12.37 -0.99 10.38
C ASN A 161 -13.76 -0.46 10.01
N VAL A 162 -14.63 -1.31 9.44
CA VAL A 162 -16.02 -0.94 9.16
C VAL A 162 -16.78 -0.66 10.45
N ILE A 163 -16.61 -1.51 11.48
CA ILE A 163 -17.35 -1.40 12.74
C ILE A 163 -16.85 -0.24 13.61
N ASN A 164 -15.53 -0.10 13.74
CA ASN A 164 -14.91 0.77 14.74
C ASN A 164 -14.51 2.13 14.18
N ASP A 165 -14.10 2.20 12.91
CA ASP A 165 -13.52 3.40 12.31
C ASP A 165 -14.51 4.11 11.36
N GLY A 166 -15.72 3.57 11.19
CA GLY A 166 -16.72 4.12 10.28
C GLY A 166 -16.29 4.05 8.80
N TYR A 167 -15.42 3.09 8.46
CA TYR A 167 -14.99 2.87 7.09
C TYR A 167 -16.12 2.26 6.25
N ASP A 168 -16.49 2.92 5.18
CA ASP A 168 -17.46 2.43 4.20
C ASP A 168 -16.76 1.57 3.14
N CYS A 169 -16.97 0.25 3.22
CA CYS A 169 -16.45 -0.66 2.20
C CYS A 169 -17.22 -0.46 0.88
N PRO A 170 -16.56 -0.17 -0.24
CA PRO A 170 -17.24 0.09 -1.51
C PRO A 170 -17.90 -1.15 -2.15
N VAL A 171 -17.78 -2.32 -1.54
CA VAL A 171 -18.31 -3.60 -2.03
C VAL A 171 -19.36 -4.20 -1.10
N CYS A 172 -19.25 -3.96 0.21
CA CYS A 172 -20.12 -4.57 1.23
C CYS A 172 -21.04 -3.51 1.84
N ASP A 173 -22.36 -3.74 1.80
CA ASP A 173 -23.35 -2.81 2.38
C ASP A 173 -23.35 -2.85 3.91
N THR A 174 -23.27 -4.03 4.52
CA THR A 174 -23.27 -4.22 5.97
C THR A 174 -22.37 -5.40 6.33
N GLY A 175 -21.37 -5.14 7.13
CA GLY A 175 -20.42 -6.20 7.54
C GLY A 175 -19.48 -6.59 6.40
N CYS A 176 -18.19 -6.33 6.58
CA CYS A 176 -17.18 -6.61 5.54
C CYS A 176 -16.64 -8.03 5.69
N ASP A 177 -16.88 -8.89 4.68
CA ASP A 177 -16.30 -10.23 4.55
C ASP A 177 -15.20 -10.32 3.48
N CYS A 178 -14.76 -9.17 2.96
CA CYS A 178 -13.71 -9.10 1.96
C CYS A 178 -12.45 -9.86 2.39
N VAL A 179 -11.90 -10.63 1.45
CA VAL A 179 -10.68 -11.40 1.68
C VAL A 179 -9.45 -10.53 1.41
N ALA A 180 -8.52 -10.54 2.36
CA ALA A 180 -7.17 -10.01 2.17
C ALA A 180 -6.22 -11.16 1.81
N ALA A 181 -5.49 -11.00 0.70
CA ALA A 181 -4.35 -11.86 0.42
C ALA A 181 -3.10 -11.28 1.09
N GLU A 182 -2.57 -11.98 2.09
CA GLU A 182 -1.24 -11.70 2.63
C GLU A 182 -0.21 -12.14 1.59
N MET A 183 0.54 -11.19 1.04
CA MET A 183 1.49 -11.45 -0.02
C MET A 183 2.87 -10.90 0.33
N LEU A 184 3.90 -11.69 0.09
CA LEU A 184 5.29 -11.31 0.31
C LEU A 184 6.02 -11.15 -1.02
N LEU A 185 6.69 -10.01 -1.19
CA LEU A 185 7.67 -9.75 -2.24
C LEU A 185 9.07 -9.81 -1.62
N ARG A 186 9.90 -10.76 -2.05
CA ARG A 186 11.31 -10.80 -1.66
C ARG A 186 12.12 -9.87 -2.54
N PHE A 187 13.09 -9.22 -1.95
CA PHE A 187 14.04 -8.37 -2.66
C PHE A 187 15.26 -9.20 -3.03
N ASP A 188 15.60 -9.20 -4.29
CA ASP A 188 16.78 -9.88 -4.85
C ASP A 188 18.03 -8.98 -4.70
#